data_bdb056fea0c88da2a98bf1ebe34423e4
#
_entry.id   bdb056fea0c88da2a98bf1ebe34423e4
#
_cell.length_a   1.000
_cell.length_b   1.000
_cell.length_c   1.000
_cell.angle_alpha   90.00
_cell.angle_beta   90.00
_cell.angle_gamma   90.00
#
_symmetry.space_group_name_H-M   'P 1'
#
loop_
_entity.id
_entity.type
_entity.pdbx_description
1 polymer ?
#
loop_
_entity_poly.entity_id
_entity_poly.type
_entity_poly.pdbx_seq_one_letter_code
_entity_poly.pdbx_strand_id
1 'polypeptide(L)'
;MENAIQTFYELECIHLKSEVRTSAEELSNILADDYVEFGSSGRVWKRKNYNNNHVLSPDVFEISHFHVDVLSSDCVLTTYHLMNHTAEKKTLRSSIWRKREEKWRLFFHQGTVTNDDQ
;
A
#
# COMPACT_ATOMS: atom_id res chain seq x y z
N MET A 1 -10.99 -9.31 -16.06
CA MET A 1 -9.66 -8.71 -15.93
C MET A 1 -8.64 -9.80 -15.61
N GLU A 2 -8.06 -10.33 -16.65
CA GLU A 2 -7.18 -11.50 -16.54
C GLU A 2 -5.90 -11.22 -15.74
N ASN A 3 -5.37 -9.99 -15.86
CA ASN A 3 -4.09 -9.64 -15.27
C ASN A 3 -4.23 -8.80 -13.99
N ALA A 4 -5.40 -8.82 -13.37
CA ALA A 4 -5.63 -8.00 -12.18
C ALA A 4 -4.64 -8.33 -11.06
N ILE A 5 -4.41 -9.61 -10.80
CA ILE A 5 -3.48 -10.02 -9.74
C ILE A 5 -2.09 -9.47 -10.01
N GLN A 6 -1.58 -9.65 -11.23
CA GLN A 6 -0.24 -9.19 -11.59
C GLN A 6 -0.15 -7.67 -11.54
N THR A 7 -1.14 -6.96 -12.08
CA THR A 7 -1.16 -5.50 -12.10
C THR A 7 -1.09 -4.92 -10.70
N PHE A 8 -1.94 -5.40 -9.80
CA PHE A 8 -2.00 -4.84 -8.45
C PHE A 8 -0.87 -5.33 -7.58
N TYR A 9 -0.35 -6.52 -7.83
CA TYR A 9 0.87 -6.97 -7.15
C TYR A 9 2.03 -6.02 -7.47
N GLU A 10 2.19 -5.64 -8.72
CA GLU A 10 3.24 -4.71 -9.15
C GLU A 10 3.04 -3.33 -8.53
N LEU A 11 1.80 -2.84 -8.47
CA LEU A 11 1.51 -1.55 -7.83
C LEU A 11 1.85 -1.56 -6.34
N GLU A 12 1.52 -2.65 -5.65
CA GLU A 12 1.87 -2.77 -4.23
C GLU A 12 3.40 -2.83 -4.04
N CYS A 13 4.09 -3.55 -4.92
CA CYS A 13 5.55 -3.63 -4.86
C CYS A 13 6.19 -2.26 -5.09
N ILE A 14 5.67 -1.48 -6.03
CA ILE A 14 6.17 -0.12 -6.29
C ILE A 14 6.00 0.74 -5.03
N HIS A 15 4.82 0.67 -4.41
CA HIS A 15 4.53 1.44 -3.20
C HIS A 15 5.50 1.08 -2.06
N LEU A 16 5.98 -0.17 -2.02
CA LEU A 16 6.85 -0.65 -0.95
C LEU A 16 8.34 -0.51 -1.24
N LYS A 17 8.72 -0.11 -2.46
CA LYS A 17 10.14 0.07 -2.80
C LYS A 17 10.73 1.20 -1.97
N SER A 18 11.97 1.01 -1.50
CA SER A 18 12.63 2.01 -0.68
C SER A 18 12.81 3.34 -1.42
N GLU A 19 13.09 3.30 -2.73
CA GLU A 19 13.21 4.52 -3.53
C GLU A 19 11.92 5.33 -3.52
N VAL A 20 10.76 4.65 -3.56
CA VAL A 20 9.47 5.31 -3.54
C VAL A 20 9.12 5.79 -2.15
N ARG A 21 9.36 4.94 -1.13
CA ARG A 21 9.01 5.25 0.26
C ARG A 21 9.78 6.45 0.80
N THR A 22 10.98 6.69 0.29
CA THR A 22 11.82 7.79 0.74
C THR A 22 11.70 9.05 -0.11
N SER A 23 10.79 9.05 -1.09
CA SER A 23 10.59 10.19 -1.99
C SER A 23 9.16 10.71 -1.91
N ALA A 24 8.98 11.94 -1.46
CA ALA A 24 7.67 12.57 -1.41
C ALA A 24 7.07 12.71 -2.81
N GLU A 25 7.91 12.97 -3.82
CA GLU A 25 7.47 13.11 -5.21
C GLU A 25 6.93 11.77 -5.74
N GLU A 26 7.66 10.68 -5.53
CA GLU A 26 7.21 9.36 -6.00
C GLU A 26 5.95 8.91 -5.28
N LEU A 27 5.86 9.15 -3.97
CA LEU A 27 4.65 8.84 -3.22
C LEU A 27 3.46 9.65 -3.75
N SER A 28 3.67 10.90 -4.12
CA SER A 28 2.58 11.73 -4.63
C SER A 28 2.03 11.23 -5.96
N ASN A 29 2.82 10.46 -6.72
CA ASN A 29 2.36 9.87 -7.98
C ASN A 29 1.50 8.62 -7.77
N ILE A 30 1.59 8.00 -6.61
CA ILE A 30 0.90 6.75 -6.30
C ILE A 30 -0.32 6.99 -5.42
N LEU A 31 -0.21 7.91 -4.47
CA LEU A 31 -1.29 8.15 -3.50
C LEU A 31 -2.37 9.06 -4.08
N ALA A 32 -3.62 8.70 -3.83
CA ALA A 32 -4.75 9.56 -4.18
C ALA A 32 -4.72 10.84 -3.33
N ASP A 33 -5.33 11.91 -3.82
CA ASP A 33 -5.37 13.18 -3.10
C ASP A 33 -6.07 13.06 -1.75
N ASP A 34 -7.03 12.16 -1.65
CA ASP A 34 -7.80 11.92 -0.43
C ASP A 34 -7.37 10.65 0.29
N TYR A 35 -6.12 10.25 0.10
CA TYR A 35 -5.55 9.05 0.72
C TYR A 35 -5.62 9.09 2.24
N VAL A 36 -5.99 7.94 2.83
CA VAL A 36 -5.99 7.74 4.27
C VAL A 36 -5.34 6.40 4.58
N GLU A 37 -4.54 6.35 5.61
CA GLU A 37 -3.93 5.10 6.07
C GLU A 37 -4.17 4.91 7.56
N PHE A 38 -4.57 3.70 7.94
CA PHE A 38 -4.59 3.27 9.34
C PHE A 38 -3.35 2.42 9.56
N GLY A 39 -2.35 2.99 10.22
CA GLY A 39 -1.09 2.31 10.44
C GLY A 39 -1.20 1.20 11.47
N SER A 40 -0.25 0.27 11.45
CA SER A 40 -0.25 -0.89 12.34
C SER A 40 -0.07 -0.51 13.82
N SER A 41 0.37 0.71 14.09
CA SER A 41 0.48 1.24 15.44
C SER A 41 -0.79 1.93 15.93
N GLY A 42 -1.82 2.01 15.08
CA GLY A 42 -3.06 2.70 15.38
C GLY A 42 -3.07 4.16 14.99
N ARG A 43 -1.98 4.64 14.39
CA ARG A 43 -1.89 6.02 13.96
C ARG A 43 -2.59 6.21 12.61
N VAL A 44 -3.32 7.32 12.47
CA VAL A 44 -3.99 7.68 11.22
C VAL A 44 -3.10 8.63 10.44
N TRP A 45 -2.84 8.29 9.17
CA TRP A 45 -2.07 9.11 8.25
C TRP A 45 -2.98 9.56 7.11
N LYS A 46 -2.81 10.81 6.67
CA LYS A 46 -3.56 11.35 5.53
C LYS A 46 -2.58 11.80 4.45
N ARG A 47 -3.10 12.02 3.24
CA ARG A 47 -2.28 12.43 2.09
C ARG A 47 -1.36 13.60 2.43
N LYS A 48 -1.85 14.59 3.15
CA LYS A 48 -1.06 15.78 3.51
C LYS A 48 0.18 15.46 4.35
N ASN A 49 0.19 14.32 5.04
CA ASN A 49 1.34 13.92 5.86
C ASN A 49 2.53 13.47 5.03
N TYR A 50 2.34 13.24 3.73
CA TYR A 50 3.39 12.77 2.83
C TYR A 50 3.92 13.87 1.92
N ASN A 51 3.70 15.12 2.29
CA ASN A 51 4.21 16.27 1.54
C ASN A 51 5.58 16.68 2.07
N ASN A 52 6.46 17.08 1.15
CA ASN A 52 7.75 17.66 1.47
C ASN A 52 8.65 16.76 2.31
N ASN A 53 8.69 16.96 3.62
CA ASN A 53 9.64 16.30 4.50
C ASN A 53 9.14 15.02 5.13
N HIS A 54 7.91 14.62 4.81
CA HIS A 54 7.31 13.45 5.44
C HIS A 54 7.33 12.27 4.51
N VAL A 55 8.31 11.42 4.65
CA VAL A 55 8.46 10.21 3.84
C VAL A 55 8.48 8.98 4.73
N LEU A 56 8.29 7.80 4.12
CA LEU A 56 8.30 6.53 4.84
C LEU A 56 9.73 6.02 4.97
N SER A 57 9.94 5.11 5.92
CA SER A 57 11.27 4.52 6.13
C SER A 57 11.63 3.57 4.99
N PRO A 58 12.94 3.41 4.68
CA PRO A 58 13.39 2.54 3.59
C PRO A 58 13.52 1.08 4.03
N ASP A 59 12.49 0.55 4.69
CA ASP A 59 12.51 -0.82 5.18
C ASP A 59 12.42 -1.84 4.04
N VAL A 60 12.91 -3.06 4.31
CA VAL A 60 12.86 -4.16 3.34
C VAL A 60 11.63 -4.99 3.63
N PHE A 61 10.76 -5.15 2.63
CA PHE A 61 9.49 -5.84 2.75
C PHE A 61 9.38 -7.05 1.84
N GLU A 62 8.58 -8.01 2.26
CA GLU A 62 8.23 -9.17 1.46
C GLU A 62 6.73 -9.42 1.54
N ILE A 63 6.08 -9.55 0.38
CA ILE A 63 4.64 -9.80 0.27
C ILE A 63 4.39 -11.30 0.13
N SER A 64 3.38 -11.81 0.82
CA SER A 64 2.90 -13.18 0.66
C SER A 64 1.38 -13.20 0.80
N HIS A 65 0.74 -14.29 0.37
CA HIS A 65 -0.72 -14.48 0.43
C HIS A 65 -1.47 -13.33 -0.24
N PHE A 66 -1.00 -12.95 -1.40
CA PHE A 66 -1.56 -11.81 -2.14
C PHE A 66 -2.90 -12.17 -2.76
N HIS A 67 -3.90 -11.32 -2.55
CA HIS A 67 -5.26 -11.54 -3.01
C HIS A 67 -5.84 -10.26 -3.58
N VAL A 68 -6.60 -10.38 -4.68
CA VAL A 68 -7.20 -9.22 -5.36
C VAL A 68 -8.69 -9.47 -5.53
N ASP A 69 -9.51 -8.50 -5.10
CA ASP A 69 -10.95 -8.51 -5.34
C ASP A 69 -11.32 -7.27 -6.15
N VAL A 70 -11.85 -7.48 -7.34
CA VAL A 70 -12.32 -6.39 -8.19
C VAL A 70 -13.72 -6.02 -7.73
N LEU A 71 -13.85 -4.86 -7.09
CA LEU A 71 -15.13 -4.40 -6.53
C LEU A 71 -15.98 -3.71 -7.59
N SER A 72 -15.34 -3.02 -8.53
CA SER A 72 -16.00 -2.39 -9.66
C SER A 72 -14.94 -2.11 -10.73
N SER A 73 -15.34 -1.51 -11.85
CA SER A 73 -14.40 -1.21 -12.94
C SER A 73 -13.32 -0.20 -12.54
N ASP A 74 -13.54 0.55 -11.46
CA ASP A 74 -12.62 1.59 -11.00
C ASP A 74 -12.26 1.47 -9.52
N CYS A 75 -12.49 0.29 -8.92
CA CYS A 75 -12.21 0.08 -7.50
C CYS A 75 -11.78 -1.36 -7.24
N VAL A 76 -10.63 -1.54 -6.60
CA VAL A 76 -10.05 -2.86 -6.32
C VAL A 76 -9.59 -2.92 -4.87
N LEU A 77 -9.87 -4.04 -4.21
CA LEU A 77 -9.36 -4.34 -2.88
C LEU A 77 -8.24 -5.35 -3.00
N THR A 78 -7.10 -5.07 -2.38
CA THR A 78 -6.02 -6.05 -2.24
C THR A 78 -5.84 -6.39 -0.77
N THR A 79 -5.51 -7.65 -0.48
CA THR A 79 -5.14 -8.08 0.86
C THR A 79 -3.91 -8.96 0.77
N TYR A 80 -3.03 -8.88 1.78
CA TYR A 80 -1.81 -9.68 1.77
C TYR A 80 -1.16 -9.68 3.15
N HIS A 81 -0.17 -10.55 3.30
CA HIS A 81 0.72 -10.56 4.46
C HIS A 81 1.99 -9.81 4.08
N LEU A 82 2.48 -8.99 4.99
CA LEU A 82 3.69 -8.23 4.77
C LEU A 82 4.69 -8.52 5.89
N MET A 83 5.86 -9.03 5.49
CA MET A 83 6.97 -9.19 6.42
C MET A 83 7.91 -8.00 6.24
N ASN A 84 8.15 -7.27 7.32
CA ASN A 84 9.15 -6.22 7.36
C ASN A 84 10.41 -6.85 7.93
N HIS A 85 11.38 -7.16 7.06
CA HIS A 85 12.62 -7.83 7.46
C HIS A 85 13.53 -6.91 8.26
N THR A 86 13.41 -5.61 8.06
CA THR A 86 14.20 -4.63 8.80
C THR A 86 13.75 -4.55 10.25
N ALA A 87 12.45 -4.48 10.48
CA ALA A 87 11.87 -4.37 11.82
C ALA A 87 11.52 -5.73 12.43
N GLU A 88 11.65 -6.80 11.67
CA GLU A 88 11.27 -8.17 12.08
C GLU A 88 9.81 -8.21 12.55
N LYS A 89 8.93 -7.62 11.74
CA LYS A 89 7.51 -7.48 12.08
C LYS A 89 6.64 -7.99 10.94
N LYS A 90 5.62 -8.77 11.29
CA LYS A 90 4.65 -9.28 10.33
C LYS A 90 3.32 -8.55 10.50
N THR A 91 2.72 -8.13 9.39
CA THR A 91 1.44 -7.44 9.41
C THR A 91 0.51 -8.02 8.35
N LEU A 92 -0.79 -7.89 8.63
CA LEU A 92 -1.83 -8.12 7.64
C LEU A 92 -2.12 -6.76 7.02
N ARG A 93 -2.21 -6.72 5.69
CA ARG A 93 -2.40 -5.46 4.96
C ARG A 93 -3.62 -5.52 4.07
N SER A 94 -4.30 -4.39 3.95
CA SER A 94 -5.38 -4.23 2.97
C SER A 94 -5.24 -2.86 2.34
N SER A 95 -5.54 -2.80 1.03
CA SER A 95 -5.47 -1.57 0.26
C SER A 95 -6.70 -1.46 -0.62
N ILE A 96 -7.17 -0.22 -0.79
CA ILE A 96 -8.19 0.09 -1.78
C ILE A 96 -7.54 0.98 -2.84
N TRP A 97 -7.57 0.50 -4.08
CA TRP A 97 -7.07 1.23 -5.24
C TRP A 97 -8.26 1.77 -6.02
N ARG A 98 -8.19 3.01 -6.43
CA ARG A 98 -9.24 3.66 -7.21
C ARG A 98 -8.68 4.19 -8.52
N LYS A 99 -9.43 4.00 -9.58
CA LYS A 99 -9.06 4.51 -10.88
C LYS A 99 -9.75 5.84 -11.10
N ARG A 100 -8.96 6.90 -11.30
CA ARG A 100 -9.45 8.25 -11.56
C ARG A 100 -8.62 8.81 -12.71
N GLU A 101 -9.28 9.36 -13.72
CA GLU A 101 -8.59 9.91 -14.88
C GLU A 101 -7.65 8.90 -15.53
N GLU A 102 -8.16 7.66 -15.69
CA GLU A 102 -7.44 6.53 -16.31
C GLU A 102 -6.20 6.07 -15.53
N LYS A 103 -6.08 6.45 -14.26
CA LYS A 103 -4.91 6.12 -13.47
C LYS A 103 -5.32 5.50 -12.14
N TRP A 104 -4.70 4.37 -11.79
CA TRP A 104 -4.91 3.74 -10.50
C TRP A 104 -4.09 4.45 -9.45
N ARG A 105 -4.76 4.82 -8.33
CA ARG A 105 -4.09 5.44 -7.20
C ARG A 105 -4.51 4.76 -5.91
N LEU A 106 -3.58 4.69 -4.96
CA LEU A 106 -3.86 4.13 -3.65
C LEU A 106 -4.72 5.11 -2.86
N PHE A 107 -5.92 4.66 -2.50
CA PHE A 107 -6.90 5.50 -1.81
C PHE A 107 -6.91 5.23 -0.31
N PHE A 108 -6.78 3.97 0.09
CA PHE A 108 -6.80 3.58 1.50
C PHE A 108 -5.85 2.43 1.73
N HIS A 109 -5.17 2.45 2.85
CA HIS A 109 -4.26 1.38 3.24
C HIS A 109 -4.36 1.16 4.74
N GLN A 110 -4.29 -0.11 5.16
CA GLN A 110 -4.38 -0.45 6.57
C GLN A 110 -3.47 -1.61 6.89
N GLY A 111 -2.79 -1.52 8.03
CA GLY A 111 -1.94 -2.60 8.51
C GLY A 111 -2.31 -2.98 9.93
N THR A 112 -2.21 -4.27 10.24
CA THR A 112 -2.46 -4.80 11.57
C THR A 112 -1.35 -5.79 11.91
N VAL A 113 -0.70 -5.60 13.04
CA VAL A 113 0.34 -6.52 13.50
C VAL A 113 -0.29 -7.88 13.79
N THR A 114 0.37 -8.94 13.35
CA THR A 114 -0.13 -10.29 13.57
C THR A 114 1.00 -11.25 13.91
N ASN A 115 0.66 -12.27 14.69
CA ASN A 115 1.53 -13.41 14.94
C ASN A 115 1.00 -14.67 14.24
N ASP A 116 -0.05 -14.49 13.42
CA ASP A 116 -0.67 -15.59 12.68
C ASP A 116 0.21 -15.96 11.49
N ASP A 117 0.54 -17.24 11.36
CA ASP A 117 1.37 -17.74 10.27
C ASP A 117 0.55 -18.20 9.06
N GLN A 118 -0.76 -18.10 9.13
CA GLN A 118 -1.67 -18.55 8.07
C GLN A 118 -1.71 -17.61 6.89
#